data_5a0fde7fd85b921731185bce6c405ae9
#
_entry.id   5a0fde7fd85b921731185bce6c405ae9
#
_cell.length_a   1.000
_cell.length_b   1.000
_cell.length_c   1.000
_cell.angle_alpha   90.00
_cell.angle_beta   90.00
_cell.angle_gamma   90.00
#
_symmetry.space_group_name_H-M   'P 1'
#
loop_
_entity.id
_entity.type
_entity.pdbx_description
1 polymer ?
#
loop_
_entity_poly.entity_id
_entity_poly.type
_entity_poly.pdbx_seq_one_letter_code
_entity_poly.pdbx_strand_id
1 'polypeptide(L)'
;MLKIGHRGAKGHSPENTLVSFQKAIDLGVDMIELDVRLSLDKIPMVIHDETIDRTTSKTGLVTDYSAKELQHLGIPTLRDVFELVNNRCEINVELKTFSTTHAVLNLIAKNTFDQNKILISSFDWNALQEVRFHDAGIRIGVLTETDLDLAIAFAKFIKAEAVHPHYHLLTAENTNKIKEKGFKVFPWTINDPTAITFVKSLEVDGIITDFPERL
;
A
#
# COMPACT_ATOMS: atom_id res chain seq x y z
N MET A 1 -3.92 4.44 -16.69
CA MET A 1 -4.09 4.87 -15.28
C MET A 1 -4.61 3.69 -14.49
N LEU A 2 -3.86 3.23 -13.48
CA LEU A 2 -4.22 2.07 -12.65
C LEU A 2 -5.35 2.43 -11.66
N LYS A 3 -6.28 1.50 -11.48
CA LYS A 3 -7.28 1.52 -10.41
C LYS A 3 -6.69 0.81 -9.19
N ILE A 4 -6.43 1.56 -8.11
CA ILE A 4 -5.79 1.01 -6.92
C ILE A 4 -6.79 1.06 -5.76
N GLY A 5 -7.18 -0.12 -5.26
CA GLY A 5 -8.14 -0.25 -4.16
C GLY A 5 -7.45 -0.04 -2.81
N HIS A 6 -7.75 1.07 -2.11
CA HIS A 6 -7.22 1.43 -0.80
C HIS A 6 -7.73 0.49 0.29
N ARG A 7 -6.83 -0.27 0.91
CA ARG A 7 -7.15 -1.31 1.89
C ARG A 7 -8.19 -2.30 1.35
N GLY A 8 -8.11 -2.59 0.05
CA GLY A 8 -9.12 -3.28 -0.72
C GLY A 8 -10.17 -2.34 -1.31
N ALA A 9 -11.46 -2.66 -1.13
CA ALA A 9 -12.59 -1.78 -1.46
C ALA A 9 -13.21 -1.24 -0.17
N LYS A 10 -12.47 -0.40 0.57
CA LYS A 10 -12.82 0.08 1.92
C LYS A 10 -14.17 0.79 1.95
N GLY A 11 -14.58 1.42 0.87
CA GLY A 11 -15.90 2.06 0.78
C GLY A 11 -17.08 1.07 0.75
N HIS A 12 -16.83 -0.23 0.56
CA HIS A 12 -17.84 -1.28 0.43
C HIS A 12 -17.74 -2.38 1.50
N SER A 13 -16.56 -2.60 2.06
CA SER A 13 -16.27 -3.69 2.99
C SER A 13 -15.28 -3.24 4.07
N PRO A 14 -15.24 -3.89 5.24
CA PRO A 14 -14.27 -3.56 6.27
C PRO A 14 -12.84 -3.57 5.73
N GLU A 15 -12.11 -2.48 5.94
CA GLU A 15 -10.75 -2.27 5.44
C GLU A 15 -9.77 -3.38 5.85
N ASN A 16 -8.78 -3.67 5.00
CA ASN A 16 -7.71 -4.62 5.28
C ASN A 16 -8.19 -6.05 5.63
N THR A 17 -9.35 -6.47 5.08
CA THR A 17 -9.89 -7.83 5.24
C THR A 17 -9.91 -8.58 3.92
N LEU A 18 -9.91 -9.93 4.00
CA LEU A 18 -10.02 -10.77 2.81
C LEU A 18 -11.31 -10.47 2.00
N VAL A 19 -12.40 -10.10 2.69
CA VAL A 19 -13.66 -9.71 2.04
C VAL A 19 -13.49 -8.41 1.24
N SER A 20 -12.77 -7.41 1.81
CA SER A 20 -12.48 -6.15 1.11
C SER A 20 -11.59 -6.37 -0.12
N PHE A 21 -10.60 -7.23 0.00
CA PHE A 21 -9.71 -7.56 -1.12
C PHE A 21 -10.44 -8.32 -2.22
N GLN A 22 -11.27 -9.31 -1.87
CA GLN A 22 -12.08 -10.01 -2.86
C GLN A 22 -13.04 -9.03 -3.56
N LYS A 23 -13.67 -8.12 -2.80
CA LYS A 23 -14.56 -7.10 -3.37
C LYS A 23 -13.81 -6.17 -4.34
N ALA A 24 -12.58 -5.76 -4.01
CA ALA A 24 -11.75 -4.95 -4.90
C ALA A 24 -11.45 -5.69 -6.22
N ILE A 25 -11.09 -6.98 -6.14
CA ILE A 25 -10.86 -7.83 -7.32
C ILE A 25 -12.13 -7.93 -8.17
N ASP A 26 -13.30 -8.14 -7.55
CA ASP A 26 -14.58 -8.23 -8.24
C ASP A 26 -14.96 -6.91 -8.95
N LEU A 27 -14.49 -5.77 -8.42
CA LEU A 27 -14.63 -4.45 -9.04
C LEU A 27 -13.59 -4.16 -10.13
N GLY A 28 -12.70 -5.11 -10.42
CA GLY A 28 -11.73 -5.01 -11.50
C GLY A 28 -10.59 -4.03 -11.22
N VAL A 29 -10.04 -4.03 -9.99
CA VAL A 29 -8.84 -3.25 -9.70
C VAL A 29 -7.60 -3.82 -10.39
N ASP A 30 -6.69 -2.95 -10.78
CA ASP A 30 -5.38 -3.32 -11.30
C ASP A 30 -4.42 -3.67 -10.16
N MET A 31 -4.58 -3.01 -9.00
CA MET A 31 -3.75 -3.17 -7.82
C MET A 31 -4.58 -3.03 -6.54
N ILE A 32 -4.26 -3.83 -5.53
CA ILE A 32 -4.75 -3.67 -4.16
C ILE A 32 -3.65 -3.01 -3.34
N GLU A 33 -4.01 -1.99 -2.58
CA GLU A 33 -3.15 -1.42 -1.54
C GLU A 33 -3.58 -1.98 -0.18
N LEU A 34 -2.60 -2.23 0.71
CA LEU A 34 -2.81 -2.74 2.07
C LEU A 34 -1.68 -2.32 3.01
N ASP A 35 -1.99 -2.29 4.32
CA ASP A 35 -1.07 -1.88 5.37
C ASP A 35 -0.54 -3.08 6.17
N VAL A 36 0.75 -3.10 6.52
CA VAL A 36 1.35 -4.21 7.27
C VAL A 36 2.00 -3.76 8.57
N ARG A 37 1.68 -4.52 9.64
CA ARG A 37 2.33 -4.47 10.96
C ARG A 37 2.72 -5.87 11.42
N LEU A 38 3.53 -5.98 12.47
CA LEU A 38 3.91 -7.28 13.04
C LEU A 38 3.02 -7.66 14.23
N SER A 39 2.67 -8.95 14.30
CA SER A 39 2.15 -9.60 15.51
C SER A 39 3.23 -9.80 16.59
N LEU A 40 2.84 -10.27 17.77
CA LEU A 40 3.75 -10.67 18.86
C LEU A 40 4.79 -11.69 18.37
N ASP A 41 4.38 -12.67 17.60
CA ASP A 41 5.21 -13.74 17.01
C ASP A 41 5.86 -13.35 15.67
N LYS A 42 5.92 -12.02 15.38
CA LYS A 42 6.61 -11.42 14.22
C LYS A 42 6.10 -11.86 12.86
N ILE A 43 4.85 -12.23 12.77
CA ILE A 43 4.17 -12.51 11.49
C ILE A 43 3.60 -11.21 10.91
N PRO A 44 3.77 -10.93 9.60
CA PRO A 44 3.17 -9.78 8.93
C PRO A 44 1.64 -9.89 8.92
N MET A 45 0.97 -9.00 9.65
CA MET A 45 -0.50 -8.87 9.74
C MET A 45 -0.97 -7.68 8.93
N VAL A 46 -2.16 -7.78 8.33
CA VAL A 46 -2.70 -6.73 7.46
C VAL A 46 -3.66 -5.85 8.26
N ILE A 47 -3.14 -4.74 8.76
CA ILE A 47 -3.84 -3.76 9.58
C ILE A 47 -3.15 -2.39 9.54
N HIS A 48 -3.93 -1.31 9.48
CA HIS A 48 -3.41 0.05 9.41
C HIS A 48 -2.90 0.57 10.77
N ASP A 49 -3.77 0.53 11.79
CA ASP A 49 -3.50 1.15 13.08
C ASP A 49 -2.49 0.32 13.89
N GLU A 50 -1.81 0.97 14.82
CA GLU A 50 -0.93 0.30 15.78
C GLU A 50 -1.71 -0.55 16.78
N THR A 51 -2.98 -0.17 17.03
CA THR A 51 -3.90 -0.90 17.90
C THR A 51 -5.00 -1.59 17.09
N ILE A 52 -5.65 -2.58 17.70
CA ILE A 52 -6.77 -3.32 17.10
C ILE A 52 -8.15 -2.71 17.42
N ASP A 53 -8.16 -1.61 18.16
CA ASP A 53 -9.37 -1.05 18.81
C ASP A 53 -10.45 -0.62 17.81
N ARG A 54 -10.06 0.02 16.70
CA ARG A 54 -11.00 0.60 15.74
C ARG A 54 -11.68 -0.45 14.85
N THR A 55 -10.99 -1.54 14.56
CA THR A 55 -11.42 -2.51 13.55
C THR A 55 -11.84 -3.85 14.13
N THR A 56 -11.70 -4.07 15.44
CA THR A 56 -12.09 -5.31 16.12
C THR A 56 -12.92 -5.04 17.38
N SER A 57 -13.42 -6.12 17.99
CA SER A 57 -14.15 -6.05 19.27
C SER A 57 -13.26 -6.04 20.50
N LYS A 58 -11.93 -6.07 20.33
CA LYS A 58 -10.93 -6.02 21.40
C LYS A 58 -10.08 -4.76 21.33
N THR A 59 -9.28 -4.52 22.36
CA THR A 59 -8.38 -3.36 22.47
C THR A 59 -6.95 -3.82 22.74
N GLY A 60 -5.96 -3.00 22.38
CA GLY A 60 -4.55 -3.23 22.64
C GLY A 60 -3.69 -3.13 21.37
N LEU A 61 -2.39 -3.25 21.54
CA LEU A 61 -1.43 -3.17 20.44
C LEU A 61 -1.47 -4.45 19.58
N VAL A 62 -1.29 -4.32 18.28
CA VAL A 62 -1.13 -5.47 17.38
C VAL A 62 0.01 -6.40 17.84
N THR A 63 1.07 -5.80 18.39
CA THR A 63 2.24 -6.52 18.92
C THR A 63 2.01 -7.31 20.21
N ASP A 64 0.85 -7.12 20.87
CA ASP A 64 0.49 -7.85 22.10
C ASP A 64 -0.19 -9.19 21.80
N TYR A 65 -0.60 -9.42 20.55
CA TYR A 65 -1.35 -10.58 20.10
C TYR A 65 -0.53 -11.43 19.13
N SER A 66 -0.65 -12.75 19.25
CA SER A 66 -0.13 -13.68 18.24
C SER A 66 -0.91 -13.56 16.92
N ALA A 67 -0.30 -13.95 15.81
CA ALA A 67 -0.97 -13.96 14.51
C ALA A 67 -2.28 -14.76 14.54
N LYS A 68 -2.30 -15.90 15.23
CA LYS A 68 -3.50 -16.74 15.38
C LYS A 68 -4.64 -16.02 16.09
N GLU A 69 -4.34 -15.27 17.15
CA GLU A 69 -5.35 -14.49 17.88
C GLU A 69 -5.90 -13.36 17.00
N LEU A 70 -5.03 -12.67 16.23
CA LEU A 70 -5.43 -11.61 15.31
C LEU A 70 -6.30 -12.16 14.17
N GLN A 71 -5.98 -13.33 13.61
CA GLN A 71 -6.82 -13.99 12.60
C GLN A 71 -8.23 -14.34 13.16
N HIS A 72 -8.35 -14.78 14.42
CA HIS A 72 -9.66 -15.00 15.06
C HIS A 72 -10.48 -13.70 15.22
N LEU A 73 -9.83 -12.54 15.21
CA LEU A 73 -10.47 -11.21 15.22
C LEU A 73 -10.75 -10.66 13.80
N GLY A 74 -10.47 -11.45 12.75
CA GLY A 74 -10.71 -11.06 11.37
C GLY A 74 -9.57 -10.30 10.70
N ILE A 75 -8.41 -10.16 11.36
CA ILE A 75 -7.21 -9.52 10.79
C ILE A 75 -6.39 -10.59 10.06
N PRO A 76 -6.27 -10.56 8.71
CA PRO A 76 -5.53 -11.58 7.98
C PRO A 76 -4.02 -11.38 8.08
N THR A 77 -3.27 -12.45 7.83
CA THR A 77 -1.84 -12.35 7.54
C THR A 77 -1.61 -11.88 6.10
N LEU A 78 -0.43 -11.30 5.81
CA LEU A 78 -0.04 -10.98 4.45
C LEU A 78 0.02 -12.23 3.55
N ARG A 79 0.32 -13.40 4.11
CA ARG A 79 0.26 -14.68 3.41
C ARG A 79 -1.16 -15.01 2.94
N ASP A 80 -2.16 -14.86 3.81
CA ASP A 80 -3.57 -15.09 3.47
C ASP A 80 -4.01 -14.22 2.29
N VAL A 81 -3.50 -12.96 2.23
CA VAL A 81 -3.80 -12.05 1.13
C VAL A 81 -3.11 -12.51 -0.17
N PHE A 82 -1.85 -12.93 -0.14
CA PHE A 82 -1.17 -13.47 -1.32
C PHE A 82 -1.89 -14.70 -1.88
N GLU A 83 -2.33 -15.60 -1.01
CA GLU A 83 -3.11 -16.78 -1.39
C GLU A 83 -4.47 -16.40 -2.00
N LEU A 84 -5.19 -15.45 -1.38
CA LEU A 84 -6.45 -14.95 -1.91
C LEU A 84 -6.26 -14.30 -3.27
N VAL A 85 -5.32 -13.36 -3.40
CA VAL A 85 -5.12 -12.59 -4.64
C VAL A 85 -4.63 -13.50 -5.77
N ASN A 86 -3.76 -14.45 -5.49
CA ASN A 86 -3.28 -15.47 -6.42
C ASN A 86 -2.93 -14.91 -7.81
N ASN A 87 -2.14 -13.85 -7.84
CA ASN A 87 -1.69 -13.14 -9.06
C ASN A 87 -2.80 -12.52 -9.94
N ARG A 88 -4.04 -12.40 -9.46
CA ARG A 88 -5.15 -11.79 -10.23
C ARG A 88 -5.01 -10.28 -10.43
N CYS A 89 -4.32 -9.61 -9.53
CA CYS A 89 -3.95 -8.19 -9.64
C CYS A 89 -2.59 -7.95 -8.97
N GLU A 90 -2.06 -6.73 -9.04
CA GLU A 90 -0.87 -6.31 -8.31
C GLU A 90 -1.19 -6.02 -6.83
N ILE A 91 -0.16 -5.98 -5.99
CA ILE A 91 -0.31 -5.63 -4.57
C ILE A 91 0.70 -4.53 -4.20
N ASN A 92 0.22 -3.43 -3.65
CA ASN A 92 1.03 -2.42 -2.96
C ASN A 92 0.99 -2.72 -1.45
N VAL A 93 2.14 -3.10 -0.89
CA VAL A 93 2.32 -3.40 0.54
C VAL A 93 2.91 -2.18 1.23
N GLU A 94 2.11 -1.45 2.01
CA GLU A 94 2.60 -0.35 2.83
C GLU A 94 3.22 -0.89 4.13
N LEU A 95 4.52 -0.63 4.32
CA LEU A 95 5.20 -0.89 5.59
C LEU A 95 4.91 0.24 6.57
N LYS A 96 4.20 -0.05 7.67
CA LYS A 96 3.85 0.95 8.69
C LYS A 96 5.01 1.29 9.63
N THR A 97 6.01 0.41 9.72
CA THR A 97 7.20 0.60 10.57
C THR A 97 8.43 -0.07 9.98
N PHE A 98 9.61 0.44 10.30
CA PHE A 98 10.88 -0.17 9.92
C PHE A 98 10.99 -1.65 10.32
N SER A 99 10.44 -2.03 11.47
CA SER A 99 10.53 -3.39 12.00
C SER A 99 9.80 -4.44 11.13
N THR A 100 8.88 -4.03 10.26
CA THR A 100 8.15 -4.94 9.35
C THR A 100 9.00 -5.41 8.16
N THR A 101 10.05 -4.67 7.80
CA THR A 101 10.80 -4.83 6.55
C THR A 101 11.28 -6.25 6.33
N HIS A 102 12.07 -6.80 7.25
CA HIS A 102 12.66 -8.14 7.07
C HIS A 102 11.62 -9.26 7.02
N ALA A 103 10.57 -9.16 7.84
CA ALA A 103 9.52 -10.17 7.86
C ALA A 103 8.74 -10.20 6.54
N VAL A 104 8.45 -9.02 5.97
CA VAL A 104 7.77 -8.89 4.67
C VAL A 104 8.67 -9.39 3.53
N LEU A 105 9.93 -8.95 3.46
CA LEU A 105 10.88 -9.41 2.43
C LEU A 105 11.08 -10.94 2.48
N ASN A 106 11.24 -11.51 3.67
CA ASN A 106 11.35 -12.96 3.85
C ASN A 106 10.09 -13.71 3.39
N LEU A 107 8.90 -13.14 3.61
CA LEU A 107 7.66 -13.73 3.13
C LEU A 107 7.57 -13.66 1.60
N ILE A 108 7.89 -12.52 1.00
CA ILE A 108 7.90 -12.34 -0.46
C ILE A 108 8.86 -13.35 -1.11
N ALA A 109 10.09 -13.47 -0.62
CA ALA A 109 11.09 -14.36 -1.17
C ALA A 109 10.71 -15.86 -1.11
N LYS A 110 9.85 -16.25 -0.16
CA LYS A 110 9.41 -17.63 0.05
C LYS A 110 8.04 -17.94 -0.53
N ASN A 111 7.33 -16.94 -1.03
CA ASN A 111 5.99 -17.09 -1.57
C ASN A 111 6.02 -17.41 -3.07
N THR A 112 4.93 -18.00 -3.57
CA THR A 112 4.75 -18.29 -5.00
C THR A 112 4.10 -17.13 -5.77
N PHE A 113 3.74 -16.05 -5.08
CA PHE A 113 3.21 -14.84 -5.71
C PHE A 113 4.29 -14.18 -6.58
N ASP A 114 3.92 -13.71 -7.76
CA ASP A 114 4.83 -13.06 -8.69
C ASP A 114 5.39 -11.76 -8.08
N GLN A 115 6.68 -11.74 -7.79
CA GLN A 115 7.35 -10.60 -7.17
C GLN A 115 7.29 -9.34 -8.04
N ASN A 116 7.17 -9.47 -9.37
CA ASN A 116 7.00 -8.33 -10.28
C ASN A 116 5.63 -7.63 -10.10
N LYS A 117 4.67 -8.30 -9.46
CA LYS A 117 3.36 -7.76 -9.10
C LYS A 117 3.30 -7.16 -7.70
N ILE A 118 4.42 -7.10 -6.99
CA ILE A 118 4.51 -6.50 -5.66
C ILE A 118 5.23 -5.16 -5.76
N LEU A 119 4.62 -4.14 -5.14
CA LEU A 119 5.22 -2.85 -4.88
C LEU A 119 5.24 -2.65 -3.37
N ILE A 120 6.34 -2.17 -2.81
CA ILE A 120 6.44 -1.81 -1.38
C ILE A 120 6.42 -0.30 -1.25
N SER A 121 5.57 0.21 -0.37
CA SER A 121 5.52 1.63 -0.06
C SER A 121 5.66 1.90 1.44
N SER A 122 6.05 3.10 1.82
CA SER A 122 6.12 3.53 3.23
C SER A 122 6.27 5.04 3.34
N PHE A 123 5.78 5.59 4.47
CA PHE A 123 6.18 6.89 5.01
C PHE A 123 7.49 6.81 5.79
N ASP A 124 7.85 5.64 6.31
CA ASP A 124 9.14 5.40 6.93
C ASP A 124 10.18 5.11 5.83
N TRP A 125 10.85 6.17 5.39
CA TRP A 125 11.82 6.09 4.31
C TRP A 125 13.06 5.28 4.68
N ASN A 126 13.36 5.11 5.99
CA ASN A 126 14.42 4.18 6.41
C ASN A 126 14.03 2.73 6.09
N ALA A 127 12.74 2.39 6.24
CA ALA A 127 12.25 1.08 5.83
C ALA A 127 12.43 0.85 4.32
N LEU A 128 12.17 1.86 3.49
CA LEU A 128 12.36 1.77 2.03
C LEU A 128 13.84 1.67 1.65
N GLN A 129 14.73 2.37 2.36
CA GLN A 129 16.18 2.24 2.16
C GLN A 129 16.65 0.82 2.49
N GLU A 130 16.16 0.26 3.59
CA GLU A 130 16.44 -1.11 4.01
C GLU A 130 15.91 -2.13 2.98
N VAL A 131 14.69 -1.94 2.46
CA VAL A 131 14.14 -2.74 1.36
C VAL A 131 15.10 -2.74 0.16
N ARG A 132 15.54 -1.57 -0.30
CA ARG A 132 16.44 -1.44 -1.45
C ARG A 132 17.81 -2.05 -1.20
N PHE A 133 18.30 -2.01 0.04
CA PHE A 133 19.57 -2.63 0.41
C PHE A 133 19.52 -4.16 0.28
N HIS A 134 18.39 -4.77 0.66
CA HIS A 134 18.21 -6.23 0.60
C HIS A 134 17.73 -6.74 -0.76
N ASP A 135 16.98 -5.94 -1.50
CA ASP A 135 16.47 -6.32 -2.82
C ASP A 135 16.60 -5.15 -3.82
N ALA A 136 17.54 -5.31 -4.73
CA ALA A 136 17.81 -4.31 -5.76
C ALA A 136 16.69 -4.21 -6.83
N GLY A 137 15.87 -5.25 -6.99
CA GLY A 137 14.86 -5.38 -8.04
C GLY A 137 13.44 -5.05 -7.62
N ILE A 138 13.12 -5.09 -6.32
CA ILE A 138 11.75 -4.89 -5.86
C ILE A 138 11.24 -3.48 -6.18
N ARG A 139 9.99 -3.37 -6.58
CA ARG A 139 9.32 -2.11 -6.90
C ARG A 139 9.05 -1.33 -5.62
N ILE A 140 9.38 -0.03 -5.60
CA ILE A 140 9.21 0.83 -4.43
C ILE A 140 8.42 2.09 -4.78
N GLY A 141 7.47 2.45 -3.91
CA GLY A 141 6.72 3.69 -3.92
C GLY A 141 7.04 4.54 -2.68
N VAL A 142 7.40 5.81 -2.88
CA VAL A 142 7.70 6.74 -1.78
C VAL A 142 6.45 7.52 -1.41
N LEU A 143 5.90 7.28 -0.21
CA LEU A 143 4.76 8.02 0.33
C LEU A 143 5.20 9.37 0.88
N THR A 144 4.40 10.40 0.60
CA THR A 144 4.57 11.75 1.17
C THR A 144 3.24 12.50 1.29
N GLU A 145 3.11 13.29 2.34
CA GLU A 145 1.96 14.18 2.56
C GLU A 145 2.35 15.66 2.79
N THR A 146 3.66 15.96 2.80
CA THR A 146 4.16 17.31 3.11
C THR A 146 5.19 17.83 2.12
N ASP A 147 6.35 17.17 2.00
CA ASP A 147 7.49 17.64 1.21
C ASP A 147 7.69 16.79 -0.05
N LEU A 148 7.18 17.30 -1.17
CA LEU A 148 7.28 16.61 -2.45
C LEU A 148 8.70 16.61 -3.02
N ASP A 149 9.46 17.69 -2.80
CA ASP A 149 10.82 17.81 -3.35
C ASP A 149 11.78 16.85 -2.66
N LEU A 150 11.64 16.73 -1.35
CA LEU A 150 12.41 15.76 -0.58
C LEU A 150 12.03 14.33 -0.97
N ALA A 151 10.73 14.05 -1.15
CA ALA A 151 10.25 12.73 -1.61
C ALA A 151 10.82 12.34 -2.99
N ILE A 152 10.84 13.29 -3.95
CA ILE A 152 11.44 13.08 -5.28
C ILE A 152 12.94 12.83 -5.18
N ALA A 153 13.66 13.60 -4.34
CA ALA A 153 15.09 13.42 -4.14
C ALA A 153 15.41 12.04 -3.53
N PHE A 154 14.63 11.63 -2.53
CA PHE A 154 14.76 10.32 -1.91
C PHE A 154 14.38 9.20 -2.88
N ALA A 155 13.29 9.31 -3.64
CA ALA A 155 12.90 8.34 -4.65
C ALA A 155 14.01 8.11 -5.68
N LYS A 156 14.70 9.18 -6.10
CA LYS A 156 15.86 9.08 -6.99
C LYS A 156 17.03 8.33 -6.33
N PHE A 157 17.31 8.64 -5.07
CA PHE A 157 18.41 8.02 -4.32
C PHE A 157 18.24 6.51 -4.20
N ILE A 158 17.03 6.03 -3.85
CA ILE A 158 16.74 4.59 -3.69
C ILE A 158 16.31 3.92 -4.98
N LYS A 159 16.29 4.62 -6.12
CA LYS A 159 15.78 4.12 -7.41
C LYS A 159 14.35 3.57 -7.30
N ALA A 160 13.46 4.35 -6.70
CA ALA A 160 12.05 4.01 -6.60
C ALA A 160 11.38 3.99 -7.98
N GLU A 161 10.26 3.28 -8.12
CA GLU A 161 9.42 3.28 -9.32
C GLU A 161 8.42 4.43 -9.30
N ALA A 162 7.89 4.75 -8.12
CA ALA A 162 6.78 5.68 -7.98
C ALA A 162 6.95 6.63 -6.78
N VAL A 163 6.28 7.78 -6.86
CA VAL A 163 5.99 8.66 -5.73
C VAL A 163 4.49 8.62 -5.48
N HIS A 164 4.10 8.44 -4.21
CA HIS A 164 2.72 8.39 -3.75
C HIS A 164 2.39 9.64 -2.93
N PRO A 165 2.08 10.78 -3.57
CA PRO A 165 1.79 12.02 -2.86
C PRO A 165 0.36 12.00 -2.32
N HIS A 166 0.14 12.63 -1.15
CA HIS A 166 -1.21 13.04 -0.78
C HIS A 166 -1.76 13.98 -1.87
N TYR A 167 -2.99 13.77 -2.32
CA TYR A 167 -3.53 14.43 -3.52
C TYR A 167 -3.62 15.95 -3.40
N HIS A 168 -3.65 16.52 -2.19
CA HIS A 168 -3.58 17.97 -1.97
C HIS A 168 -2.25 18.60 -2.39
N LEU A 169 -1.19 17.80 -2.55
CA LEU A 169 0.09 18.28 -3.08
C LEU A 169 0.11 18.39 -4.61
N LEU A 170 -0.92 17.85 -5.29
CA LEU A 170 -0.92 17.80 -6.75
C LEU A 170 -1.41 19.12 -7.36
N THR A 171 -0.59 19.61 -8.25
CA THR A 171 -0.87 20.61 -9.28
C THR A 171 -0.34 20.06 -10.60
N ALA A 172 -0.66 20.69 -11.72
CA ALA A 172 -0.07 20.32 -13.02
C ALA A 172 1.48 20.42 -12.97
N GLU A 173 2.01 21.47 -12.32
CA GLU A 173 3.45 21.67 -12.15
C GLU A 173 4.08 20.53 -11.33
N ASN A 174 3.53 20.22 -10.15
CA ASN A 174 4.04 19.18 -9.26
C ASN A 174 3.97 17.78 -9.90
N THR A 175 2.88 17.48 -10.59
CA THR A 175 2.72 16.20 -11.30
C THR A 175 3.76 16.05 -12.40
N ASN A 176 3.94 17.11 -13.23
CA ASN A 176 4.97 17.12 -14.27
C ASN A 176 6.37 16.95 -13.68
N LYS A 177 6.67 17.65 -12.57
CA LYS A 177 7.96 17.56 -11.88
C LYS A 177 8.30 16.11 -11.47
N ILE A 178 7.33 15.33 -10.98
CA ILE A 178 7.53 13.91 -10.65
C ILE A 178 7.78 13.10 -11.93
N LYS A 179 6.94 13.29 -12.96
CA LYS A 179 7.00 12.54 -14.22
C LYS A 179 8.28 12.82 -15.01
N GLU A 180 8.77 14.06 -15.06
CA GLU A 180 10.03 14.44 -15.72
C GLU A 180 11.26 13.79 -15.08
N LYS A 181 11.17 13.36 -13.81
CA LYS A 181 12.22 12.58 -13.16
C LYS A 181 12.10 11.07 -13.41
N GLY A 182 11.10 10.65 -14.19
CA GLY A 182 10.88 9.26 -14.58
C GLY A 182 10.08 8.43 -13.56
N PHE A 183 9.43 9.06 -12.59
CA PHE A 183 8.61 8.35 -11.59
C PHE A 183 7.15 8.29 -12.00
N LYS A 184 6.49 7.18 -11.66
CA LYS A 184 5.02 7.06 -11.67
C LYS A 184 4.42 7.86 -10.52
N VAL A 185 3.17 8.31 -10.70
CA VAL A 185 2.43 9.12 -9.72
C VAL A 185 1.19 8.37 -9.28
N PHE A 186 1.14 7.94 -8.01
CA PHE A 186 0.01 7.23 -7.40
C PHE A 186 -0.55 8.01 -6.20
N PRO A 187 -1.37 9.06 -6.44
CA PRO A 187 -1.94 9.86 -5.36
C PRO A 187 -2.97 9.10 -4.54
N TRP A 188 -3.13 9.51 -3.27
CA TRP A 188 -3.99 8.90 -2.26
C TRP A 188 -4.62 9.94 -1.33
N THR A 189 -5.69 9.69 -0.57
CA THR A 189 -6.77 8.77 -0.91
C THR A 189 -7.87 9.61 -1.53
N ILE A 190 -8.31 9.29 -2.73
CA ILE A 190 -9.19 10.15 -3.52
C ILE A 190 -10.54 9.48 -3.69
N ASN A 191 -11.57 10.03 -3.03
CA ASN A 191 -12.92 9.46 -2.98
C ASN A 191 -13.98 10.36 -3.61
N ASP A 192 -13.76 11.69 -3.58
CA ASP A 192 -14.68 12.66 -4.12
C ASP A 192 -14.66 12.65 -5.67
N PRO A 193 -15.81 12.59 -6.35
CA PRO A 193 -15.88 12.55 -7.82
C PRO A 193 -15.24 13.77 -8.50
N THR A 194 -15.33 14.95 -7.87
CA THR A 194 -14.73 16.19 -8.41
C THR A 194 -13.22 16.11 -8.31
N ALA A 195 -12.69 15.66 -7.14
CA ALA A 195 -11.27 15.45 -6.94
C ALA A 195 -10.72 14.35 -7.90
N ILE A 196 -11.47 13.27 -8.12
CA ILE A 196 -11.12 12.22 -9.09
C ILE A 196 -11.00 12.83 -10.50
N THR A 197 -11.99 13.64 -10.92
CA THR A 197 -11.97 14.30 -12.24
C THR A 197 -10.76 15.22 -12.38
N PHE A 198 -10.48 16.02 -11.37
CA PHE A 198 -9.30 16.90 -11.35
C PHE A 198 -8.00 16.09 -11.47
N VAL A 199 -7.82 15.07 -10.63
CA VAL A 199 -6.58 14.28 -10.64
C VAL A 199 -6.41 13.49 -11.95
N LYS A 200 -7.50 12.99 -12.54
CA LYS A 200 -7.45 12.39 -13.89
C LYS A 200 -6.95 13.38 -14.95
N SER A 201 -7.30 14.66 -14.85
CA SER A 201 -6.83 15.69 -15.80
C SER A 201 -5.33 15.95 -15.70
N LEU A 202 -4.68 15.55 -14.60
CA LEU A 202 -3.23 15.63 -14.42
C LEU A 202 -2.46 14.45 -15.04
N GLU A 203 -3.17 13.51 -15.66
CA GLU A 203 -2.59 12.32 -16.31
C GLU A 203 -1.69 11.49 -15.38
N VAL A 204 -2.12 11.28 -14.14
CA VAL A 204 -1.43 10.42 -13.18
C VAL A 204 -1.44 8.95 -13.62
N ASP A 205 -0.50 8.14 -13.13
CA ASP A 205 -0.34 6.75 -13.56
C ASP A 205 -1.31 5.79 -12.84
N GLY A 206 -1.80 6.15 -11.65
CA GLY A 206 -2.80 5.41 -10.90
C GLY A 206 -3.46 6.29 -9.85
N ILE A 207 -4.60 5.85 -9.29
CA ILE A 207 -5.31 6.54 -8.19
C ILE A 207 -5.63 5.51 -7.11
N ILE A 208 -5.25 5.83 -5.86
CA ILE A 208 -5.60 5.05 -4.66
C ILE A 208 -6.91 5.59 -4.09
N THR A 209 -7.95 4.73 -4.04
CA THR A 209 -9.31 5.12 -3.65
C THR A 209 -10.03 4.04 -2.85
N ASP A 210 -10.95 4.46 -1.97
CA ASP A 210 -11.87 3.55 -1.25
C ASP A 210 -12.98 3.00 -2.19
N PHE A 211 -13.21 3.65 -3.34
CA PHE A 211 -14.31 3.38 -4.28
C PHE A 211 -13.77 3.12 -5.70
N PRO A 212 -13.15 1.94 -5.95
CA PRO A 212 -12.50 1.67 -7.26
C PRO A 212 -13.43 1.77 -8.47
N GLU A 213 -14.74 1.53 -8.29
CA GLU A 213 -15.75 1.63 -9.37
C GLU A 213 -15.96 3.05 -9.88
N ARG A 214 -15.48 4.08 -9.16
CA ARG A 214 -15.56 5.49 -9.60
C ARG A 214 -14.45 5.88 -10.58
N LEU A 215 -13.48 4.99 -10.78
CA LEU A 215 -12.36 5.17 -11.71
C LEU A 215 -12.65 4.45 -13.05
#